data_ec963a04a75117b299a2cba516b7bd9f
#
_entry.id   ec963a04a75117b299a2cba516b7bd9f
#
_cell.length_a   1.000
_cell.length_b   1.000
_cell.length_c   1.000
_cell.angle_alpha   90.00
_cell.angle_beta   90.00
_cell.angle_gamma   90.00
#
_symmetry.space_group_name_H-M   'P 1'
#
loop_
_entity.id
_entity.type
_entity.pdbx_description
1 polymer ?
#
loop_
_entity_poly.entity_id
_entity_poly.type
_entity_poly.pdbx_seq_one_letter_code
_entity_poly.pdbx_strand_id
1 'polypeptide(L)'
;MLDRPGPFHFNVSNRAFIGLICSLAAIFSMSHPFFTTTGNNFDLRTIPILIAFLYGGIRSGLVVSAIILAYSYYVDGSDFLWIVTLSALLVPFILAFIALSNWKHLTPKVMFPSLLAFISALATFCMTMLYRIVSNVPVDRSFLLYGLIFCMVQMLTMWMLTYLIVRISENVAMRQEVQRSEKLNVLSELAASVAHEIRNPMTVARGFMQILSQSEVTEEKKRIYTTMVIEEIDRAQSIITDYLSFAKPQAEKLEKVDVSTLSLKLSNLINPYASMRGVEILIDMESSLVVNANSEKMIQCLVNLTKNGIEAMPSGGTLQITGFKKNAKVILQIKDNGVGMTPEQVNRLGTPFYSTKNKGTGLGMMVSYRIIKTFGGLIEVTSQPDQGTCFTISLPTV
;
A
#
# COMPACT_ATOMS: atom_id res chain seq x y z
N MET A 1 18.71 18.49 5.43
CA MET A 1 19.15 17.15 5.93
C MET A 1 18.44 16.78 7.23
N LEU A 2 17.16 17.10 7.36
CA LEU A 2 16.29 16.87 8.53
C LEU A 2 15.02 16.20 7.99
N ASP A 3 14.61 15.11 8.63
CA ASP A 3 13.41 14.28 8.34
C ASP A 3 13.57 13.09 7.37
N ARG A 4 14.50 12.16 7.69
CA ARG A 4 14.18 10.76 7.42
C ARG A 4 13.29 10.27 8.58
N PRO A 5 12.03 9.91 8.34
CA PRO A 5 11.21 9.28 9.36
C PRO A 5 11.93 8.00 9.81
N GLY A 6 12.18 7.88 11.11
CA GLY A 6 12.73 6.66 11.70
C GLY A 6 11.79 5.48 11.42
N PRO A 7 12.28 4.22 11.51
CA PRO A 7 11.56 3.01 11.13
C PRO A 7 10.23 2.77 11.89
N PHE A 8 9.85 3.61 12.83
CA PHE A 8 8.68 3.49 13.69
C PHE A 8 7.72 4.69 13.62
N HIS A 9 7.60 5.39 12.49
CA HIS A 9 6.52 6.36 12.30
C HIS A 9 5.18 5.65 12.06
N PHE A 10 4.57 5.18 13.15
CA PHE A 10 3.18 4.74 13.10
C PHE A 10 2.25 5.95 12.92
N ASN A 11 1.31 5.86 11.99
CA ASN A 11 0.20 6.80 11.85
C ASN A 11 -0.60 6.90 13.15
N VAL A 12 -1.28 8.02 13.38
CA VAL A 12 -2.11 8.25 14.58
C VAL A 12 -3.08 7.09 14.83
N SER A 13 -3.69 6.54 13.77
CA SER A 13 -4.56 5.36 13.83
C SER A 13 -3.85 4.13 14.40
N ASN A 14 -2.61 3.86 13.98
CA ASN A 14 -1.84 2.71 14.44
C ASN A 14 -1.41 2.87 15.91
N ARG A 15 -1.16 4.10 16.39
CA ARG A 15 -0.82 4.38 17.79
C ARG A 15 -2.01 4.13 18.72
N ALA A 16 -3.21 4.54 18.32
CA ALA A 16 -4.44 4.26 19.06
C ALA A 16 -4.71 2.76 19.13
N PHE A 17 -4.49 2.02 18.04
CA PHE A 17 -4.63 0.57 18.00
C PHE A 17 -3.64 -0.16 18.91
N ILE A 18 -2.38 0.28 18.97
CA ILE A 18 -1.39 -0.22 19.92
C ILE A 18 -1.86 0.00 21.35
N GLY A 19 -2.37 1.20 21.68
CA GLY A 19 -2.92 1.51 22.99
C GLY A 19 -4.06 0.58 23.38
N LEU A 20 -4.99 0.29 22.47
CA LEU A 20 -6.12 -0.61 22.70
C LEU A 20 -5.66 -2.04 22.97
N ILE A 21 -4.76 -2.59 22.15
CA ILE A 21 -4.22 -3.94 22.35
C ILE A 21 -3.48 -4.04 23.69
N CYS A 22 -2.65 -3.05 24.00
CA CYS A 22 -1.91 -3.01 25.26
C CYS A 22 -2.84 -2.92 26.47
N SER A 23 -3.96 -2.19 26.38
CA SER A 23 -4.96 -2.11 27.45
C SER A 23 -5.63 -3.46 27.70
N LEU A 24 -6.05 -4.15 26.64
CA LEU A 24 -6.62 -5.50 26.73
C LEU A 24 -5.63 -6.52 27.30
N ALA A 25 -4.38 -6.48 26.84
CA ALA A 25 -3.33 -7.36 27.33
C ALA A 25 -3.01 -7.11 28.82
N ALA A 26 -3.04 -5.85 29.26
CA ALA A 26 -2.82 -5.49 30.66
C ALA A 26 -3.96 -6.02 31.56
N ILE A 27 -5.22 -5.80 31.17
CA ILE A 27 -6.41 -6.32 31.91
C ILE A 27 -6.32 -7.84 31.97
N PHE A 28 -6.04 -8.53 30.89
CA PHE A 28 -5.89 -9.98 30.84
C PHE A 28 -4.79 -10.47 31.78
N SER A 29 -3.63 -9.82 31.77
CA SER A 29 -2.52 -10.16 32.66
C SER A 29 -2.84 -9.99 34.13
N MET A 30 -3.59 -8.94 34.49
CA MET A 30 -4.04 -8.70 35.89
C MET A 30 -5.10 -9.69 36.32
N SER A 31 -5.97 -10.14 35.42
CA SER A 31 -7.00 -11.15 35.72
C SER A 31 -6.42 -12.55 35.89
N HIS A 32 -5.23 -12.82 35.32
CA HIS A 32 -4.55 -14.12 35.38
C HIS A 32 -3.11 -13.96 35.85
N PRO A 33 -2.86 -13.70 37.13
CA PRO A 33 -1.52 -13.53 37.66
C PRO A 33 -0.70 -14.82 37.50
N PHE A 34 0.58 -14.66 37.22
CA PHE A 34 1.49 -15.77 36.97
C PHE A 34 1.81 -16.60 38.23
N PHE A 35 1.92 -15.91 39.36
CA PHE A 35 2.08 -16.52 40.66
C PHE A 35 1.19 -15.78 41.69
N THR A 36 0.50 -16.58 42.49
CA THR A 36 -0.23 -16.09 43.69
C THR A 36 0.51 -16.60 44.90
N THR A 37 0.99 -15.69 45.74
CA THR A 37 1.51 -16.01 47.07
C THR A 37 0.52 -15.42 48.13
N THR A 38 0.61 -15.87 49.38
CA THR A 38 -0.19 -15.32 50.46
C THR A 38 -0.05 -13.78 50.51
N GLY A 39 -1.03 -13.07 49.92
CA GLY A 39 -1.12 -11.60 49.91
C GLY A 39 -0.46 -10.86 48.73
N ASN A 40 0.12 -11.52 47.73
CA ASN A 40 0.68 -10.83 46.56
C ASN A 40 0.51 -11.62 45.25
N ASN A 41 0.13 -10.90 44.21
CA ASN A 41 -0.01 -11.40 42.86
C ASN A 41 1.11 -10.84 41.98
N PHE A 42 1.86 -11.71 41.26
CA PHE A 42 2.84 -11.32 40.28
C PHE A 42 2.23 -11.47 38.87
N ASP A 43 2.10 -10.37 38.16
CA ASP A 43 1.56 -10.33 36.79
C ASP A 43 2.48 -9.56 35.86
N LEU A 44 2.17 -9.61 34.56
CA LEU A 44 2.97 -9.01 33.50
C LEU A 44 2.46 -7.64 33.02
N ARG A 45 1.67 -6.91 33.85
CA ARG A 45 1.05 -5.61 33.51
C ARG A 45 2.05 -4.54 33.04
N THR A 46 3.29 -4.61 33.48
CA THR A 46 4.36 -3.65 33.11
C THR A 46 4.80 -3.76 31.65
N ILE A 47 4.69 -4.94 31.04
CA ILE A 47 5.08 -5.16 29.64
C ILE A 47 4.18 -4.37 28.67
N PRO A 48 2.83 -4.50 28.72
CA PRO A 48 1.94 -3.68 27.89
C PRO A 48 2.15 -2.18 28.07
N ILE A 49 2.45 -1.72 29.30
CA ILE A 49 2.73 -0.30 29.56
C ILE A 49 3.98 0.15 28.80
N LEU A 50 5.09 -0.60 28.94
CA LEU A 50 6.34 -0.28 28.27
C LEU A 50 6.18 -0.28 26.73
N ILE A 51 5.47 -1.27 26.18
CA ILE A 51 5.18 -1.33 24.74
C ILE A 51 4.35 -0.13 24.30
N ALA A 52 3.32 0.25 25.07
CA ALA A 52 2.48 1.40 24.75
C ALA A 52 3.28 2.71 24.76
N PHE A 53 4.20 2.90 25.71
CA PHE A 53 5.07 4.08 25.73
C PHE A 53 6.10 4.07 24.59
N LEU A 54 6.76 2.95 24.36
CA LEU A 54 7.88 2.86 23.39
C LEU A 54 7.39 2.91 21.93
N TYR A 55 6.28 2.26 21.63
CA TYR A 55 5.78 2.10 20.25
C TYR A 55 4.49 2.88 19.97
N GLY A 56 3.61 3.04 20.97
CA GLY A 56 2.38 3.84 20.85
C GLY A 56 2.58 5.33 21.15
N GLY A 57 3.65 5.68 21.86
CA GLY A 57 3.96 7.04 22.30
C GLY A 57 3.30 7.43 23.62
N ILE A 58 3.64 8.64 24.13
CA ILE A 58 3.26 9.11 25.46
C ILE A 58 1.75 9.06 25.69
N ARG A 59 0.93 9.46 24.71
CA ARG A 59 -0.54 9.47 24.86
C ARG A 59 -1.10 8.07 25.06
N SER A 60 -0.67 7.10 24.25
CA SER A 60 -1.09 5.70 24.37
C SER A 60 -0.63 5.09 25.70
N GLY A 61 0.60 5.35 26.12
CA GLY A 61 1.12 4.90 27.41
C GLY A 61 0.34 5.44 28.60
N LEU A 62 -0.02 6.74 28.60
CA LEU A 62 -0.83 7.36 29.65
C LEU A 62 -2.25 6.76 29.72
N VAL A 63 -2.88 6.50 28.57
CA VAL A 63 -4.20 5.88 28.52
C VAL A 63 -4.15 4.45 29.11
N VAL A 64 -3.18 3.64 28.70
CA VAL A 64 -2.98 2.30 29.24
C VAL A 64 -2.74 2.33 30.76
N SER A 65 -1.90 3.26 31.21
CA SER A 65 -1.63 3.44 32.65
C SER A 65 -2.90 3.82 33.43
N ALA A 66 -3.73 4.72 32.92
CA ALA A 66 -5.00 5.11 33.54
C ALA A 66 -6.00 3.93 33.62
N ILE A 67 -6.07 3.11 32.55
CA ILE A 67 -6.92 1.92 32.53
C ILE A 67 -6.47 0.89 33.58
N ILE A 68 -5.16 0.67 33.69
CA ILE A 68 -4.59 -0.24 34.67
C ILE A 68 -4.89 0.23 36.11
N LEU A 69 -4.75 1.54 36.40
CA LEU A 69 -5.10 2.11 37.70
C LEU A 69 -6.57 1.92 38.02
N ALA A 70 -7.46 2.21 37.07
CA ALA A 70 -8.90 2.03 37.28
C ALA A 70 -9.27 0.56 37.52
N TYR A 71 -8.67 -0.36 36.76
CA TYR A 71 -8.90 -1.79 36.90
C TYR A 71 -8.33 -2.34 38.24
N SER A 72 -7.16 -1.89 38.65
CA SER A 72 -6.53 -2.25 39.92
C SER A 72 -7.40 -1.83 41.10
N TYR A 73 -7.96 -0.62 41.04
CA TYR A 73 -8.91 -0.15 42.06
C TYR A 73 -10.17 -1.02 42.16
N TYR A 74 -10.69 -1.43 41.01
CA TYR A 74 -11.89 -2.29 40.97
C TYR A 74 -11.65 -3.69 41.53
N VAL A 75 -10.48 -4.29 41.27
CA VAL A 75 -10.19 -5.69 41.68
C VAL A 75 -9.69 -5.80 43.12
N ASP A 76 -8.78 -4.92 43.51
CA ASP A 76 -8.00 -5.11 44.75
C ASP A 76 -8.47 -4.28 45.94
N GLY A 77 -9.21 -3.18 45.74
CA GLY A 77 -9.93 -2.38 46.73
C GLY A 77 -9.19 -1.89 47.99
N SER A 78 -7.89 -2.18 48.14
CA SER A 78 -7.10 -1.87 49.32
C SER A 78 -6.04 -0.80 49.08
N ASP A 79 -5.82 0.07 50.06
CA ASP A 79 -4.91 1.24 49.98
C ASP A 79 -3.46 0.91 49.60
N PHE A 80 -3.01 -0.29 49.96
CA PHE A 80 -1.61 -0.70 49.72
C PHE A 80 -1.31 -1.11 48.28
N LEU A 81 -2.19 -1.82 47.62
CA LEU A 81 -2.04 -2.23 46.26
C LEU A 81 -1.97 -1.04 45.30
N TRP A 82 -2.51 0.11 45.71
CA TRP A 82 -2.33 1.41 45.05
C TRP A 82 -0.87 1.84 44.98
N ILE A 83 -0.13 1.73 46.11
CA ILE A 83 1.29 2.15 46.16
C ILE A 83 2.14 1.24 45.25
N VAL A 84 1.89 -0.07 45.28
CA VAL A 84 2.59 -1.02 44.38
C VAL A 84 2.24 -0.77 42.94
N THR A 85 0.98 -0.55 42.61
CA THR A 85 0.53 -0.25 41.24
C THR A 85 1.07 1.08 40.77
N LEU A 86 1.08 2.12 41.63
CA LEU A 86 1.64 3.44 41.31
C LEU A 86 3.14 3.36 41.06
N SER A 87 3.90 2.60 41.87
CA SER A 87 5.33 2.41 41.66
C SER A 87 5.65 1.60 40.39
N ALA A 88 4.84 0.55 40.12
CA ALA A 88 4.93 -0.23 38.89
C ALA A 88 4.62 0.61 37.62
N LEU A 89 3.88 1.71 37.75
CA LEU A 89 3.56 2.62 36.67
C LEU A 89 4.56 3.77 36.53
N LEU A 90 4.99 4.37 37.64
CA LEU A 90 5.88 5.53 37.62
C LEU A 90 7.29 5.19 37.16
N VAL A 91 7.85 4.05 37.55
CA VAL A 91 9.20 3.64 37.15
C VAL A 91 9.30 3.40 35.63
N PRO A 92 8.41 2.63 34.99
CA PRO A 92 8.39 2.50 33.52
C PRO A 92 8.16 3.83 32.81
N PHE A 93 7.33 4.73 33.35
CA PHE A 93 7.06 6.05 32.78
C PHE A 93 8.31 6.92 32.75
N ILE A 94 9.01 7.04 33.90
CA ILE A 94 10.23 7.85 34.02
C ILE A 94 11.32 7.28 33.11
N LEU A 95 11.52 5.98 33.13
CA LEU A 95 12.52 5.31 32.32
C LEU A 95 12.21 5.39 30.82
N ALA A 96 10.94 5.25 30.43
CA ALA A 96 10.49 5.42 29.05
C ALA A 96 10.64 6.87 28.57
N PHE A 97 10.38 7.85 29.43
CA PHE A 97 10.58 9.27 29.11
C PHE A 97 12.07 9.60 28.86
N ILE A 98 12.96 9.12 29.73
CA ILE A 98 14.41 9.24 29.55
C ILE A 98 14.86 8.54 28.26
N ALA A 99 14.32 7.36 27.99
CA ALA A 99 14.62 6.59 26.80
C ALA A 99 14.15 7.28 25.52
N LEU A 100 12.95 7.84 25.48
CA LEU A 100 12.39 8.54 24.32
C LEU A 100 13.20 9.77 23.93
N SER A 101 13.84 10.44 24.91
CA SER A 101 14.73 11.56 24.64
C SER A 101 16.03 11.14 23.94
N ASN A 102 16.52 9.92 24.18
CA ASN A 102 17.82 9.42 23.68
C ASN A 102 17.72 8.24 22.70
N TRP A 103 16.49 7.76 22.36
CA TRP A 103 16.24 6.55 21.60
C TRP A 103 16.89 6.49 20.21
N LYS A 104 17.11 7.63 19.57
CA LYS A 104 17.68 7.71 18.22
C LYS A 104 19.15 7.24 18.15
N HIS A 105 19.82 7.17 19.29
CA HIS A 105 21.26 6.87 19.38
C HIS A 105 21.61 5.54 20.09
N LEU A 106 20.60 4.86 20.67
CA LEU A 106 20.82 3.62 21.42
C LEU A 106 20.70 2.37 20.54
N THR A 107 21.82 1.76 20.25
CA THR A 107 21.93 0.37 19.79
C THR A 107 22.44 -0.48 20.95
N PRO A 108 21.81 -1.61 21.26
CA PRO A 108 20.94 -2.45 20.46
C PRO A 108 19.44 -2.27 20.77
N LYS A 109 18.64 -2.18 19.72
CA LYS A 109 17.18 -1.90 19.75
C LYS A 109 16.35 -2.89 20.61
N VAL A 110 16.85 -4.07 20.89
CA VAL A 110 16.17 -5.14 21.60
C VAL A 110 16.59 -5.23 23.06
N MET A 111 17.87 -5.04 23.37
CA MET A 111 18.39 -5.18 24.75
C MET A 111 17.89 -4.07 25.67
N PHE A 112 17.78 -2.84 25.17
CA PHE A 112 17.38 -1.71 25.98
C PHE A 112 15.95 -1.85 26.57
N PRO A 113 14.88 -2.17 25.79
CA PRO A 113 13.56 -2.42 26.34
C PRO A 113 13.52 -3.59 27.33
N SER A 114 14.33 -4.64 27.11
CA SER A 114 14.41 -5.79 28.00
C SER A 114 15.05 -5.44 29.34
N LEU A 115 16.09 -4.62 29.33
CA LEU A 115 16.73 -4.09 30.55
C LEU A 115 15.75 -3.17 31.30
N LEU A 116 14.97 -2.37 30.60
CA LEU A 116 13.95 -1.50 31.18
C LEU A 116 12.87 -2.32 31.88
N ALA A 117 12.42 -3.42 31.28
CA ALA A 117 11.47 -4.35 31.88
C ALA A 117 12.03 -5.03 33.14
N PHE A 118 13.32 -5.42 33.09
CA PHE A 118 13.98 -6.01 34.25
C PHE A 118 14.09 -5.03 35.43
N ILE A 119 14.53 -3.80 35.17
CA ILE A 119 14.63 -2.74 36.21
C ILE A 119 13.25 -2.45 36.80
N SER A 120 12.22 -2.38 35.98
CA SER A 120 10.83 -2.16 36.42
C SER A 120 10.33 -3.31 37.29
N ALA A 121 10.60 -4.56 36.90
CA ALA A 121 10.25 -5.75 37.66
C ALA A 121 10.98 -5.79 39.01
N LEU A 122 12.28 -5.46 39.02
CA LEU A 122 13.09 -5.40 40.23
C LEU A 122 12.58 -4.34 41.19
N ALA A 123 12.21 -3.14 40.70
CA ALA A 123 11.62 -2.09 41.51
C ALA A 123 10.30 -2.52 42.15
N THR A 124 9.44 -3.17 41.36
CA THR A 124 8.16 -3.73 41.87
C THR A 124 8.40 -4.80 42.95
N PHE A 125 9.37 -5.69 42.70
CA PHE A 125 9.73 -6.71 43.68
C PHE A 125 10.29 -6.14 44.98
N CYS A 126 11.18 -5.12 44.90
CA CYS A 126 11.72 -4.44 46.06
C CYS A 126 10.62 -3.72 46.89
N MET A 127 9.68 -3.08 46.19
CA MET A 127 8.55 -2.40 46.88
C MET A 127 7.62 -3.40 47.55
N THR A 128 7.32 -4.54 46.94
CA THR A 128 6.51 -5.61 47.59
C THR A 128 7.25 -6.23 48.75
N MET A 129 8.57 -6.41 48.69
CA MET A 129 9.39 -6.87 49.78
C MET A 129 9.39 -5.88 50.96
N LEU A 130 9.59 -4.60 50.69
CA LEU A 130 9.55 -3.54 51.72
C LEU A 130 8.20 -3.50 52.44
N TYR A 131 7.12 -3.64 51.70
CA TYR A 131 5.78 -3.71 52.29
C TYR A 131 5.61 -4.90 53.23
N ARG A 132 6.05 -6.13 52.82
CA ARG A 132 5.98 -7.29 53.67
C ARG A 132 6.69 -7.08 55.01
N ILE A 133 7.89 -6.47 54.95
CA ILE A 133 8.68 -6.14 56.16
C ILE A 133 7.90 -5.17 57.05
N VAL A 134 7.36 -4.08 56.52
CA VAL A 134 6.62 -3.06 57.27
C VAL A 134 5.33 -3.63 57.85
N SER A 135 4.63 -4.49 57.14
CA SER A 135 3.36 -5.11 57.58
C SER A 135 3.56 -6.38 58.40
N ASN A 136 4.78 -6.71 58.79
CA ASN A 136 5.12 -7.93 59.55
C ASN A 136 4.64 -9.24 58.89
N VAL A 137 4.53 -9.26 57.55
CA VAL A 137 4.27 -10.47 56.76
C VAL A 137 5.57 -11.22 56.53
N PRO A 138 5.65 -12.54 56.79
CA PRO A 138 6.90 -13.28 56.69
C PRO A 138 7.42 -13.29 55.23
N VAL A 139 8.72 -13.04 55.09
CA VAL A 139 9.46 -13.17 53.82
C VAL A 139 10.06 -14.57 53.78
N ASP A 140 9.35 -15.49 53.16
CA ASP A 140 9.76 -16.88 53.03
C ASP A 140 10.59 -17.13 51.75
N ARG A 141 11.25 -18.30 51.69
CA ARG A 141 12.09 -18.66 50.52
C ARG A 141 11.32 -18.75 49.23
N SER A 142 10.05 -19.13 49.27
CA SER A 142 9.18 -19.21 48.10
C SER A 142 8.90 -17.82 47.52
N PHE A 143 8.66 -16.80 48.33
CA PHE A 143 8.50 -15.42 47.88
C PHE A 143 9.75 -14.89 47.16
N LEU A 144 10.95 -15.14 47.70
CA LEU A 144 12.21 -14.74 47.07
C LEU A 144 12.44 -15.44 45.70
N LEU A 145 12.14 -16.76 45.67
CA LEU A 145 12.26 -17.52 44.42
C LEU A 145 11.31 -17.03 43.34
N TYR A 146 10.04 -16.82 43.68
CA TYR A 146 9.02 -16.30 42.74
C TYR A 146 9.33 -14.89 42.28
N GLY A 147 9.87 -14.02 43.14
CA GLY A 147 10.33 -12.70 42.72
C GLY A 147 11.48 -12.72 41.73
N LEU A 148 12.46 -13.62 41.92
CA LEU A 148 13.53 -13.83 40.94
C LEU A 148 13.01 -14.35 39.61
N ILE A 149 12.14 -15.37 39.63
CA ILE A 149 11.50 -15.91 38.42
C ILE A 149 10.69 -14.81 37.69
N PHE A 150 9.94 -13.99 38.44
CA PHE A 150 9.17 -12.86 37.92
C PHE A 150 10.06 -11.87 37.15
N CYS A 151 11.20 -11.46 37.73
CA CYS A 151 12.13 -10.54 37.05
C CYS A 151 12.70 -11.15 35.76
N MET A 152 13.06 -12.43 35.76
CA MET A 152 13.57 -13.14 34.58
C MET A 152 12.49 -13.29 33.50
N VAL A 153 11.28 -13.66 33.86
CA VAL A 153 10.13 -13.78 32.94
C VAL A 153 9.80 -12.43 32.29
N GLN A 154 9.78 -11.34 33.06
CA GLN A 154 9.56 -9.98 32.55
C GLN A 154 10.62 -9.61 31.51
N MET A 155 11.89 -9.83 31.82
CA MET A 155 13.01 -9.55 30.92
C MET A 155 12.92 -10.39 29.63
N LEU A 156 12.69 -11.68 29.72
CA LEU A 156 12.63 -12.60 28.60
C LEU A 156 11.41 -12.31 27.69
N THR A 157 10.25 -12.06 28.29
CA THR A 157 9.04 -11.74 27.54
C THR A 157 9.20 -10.42 26.77
N MET A 158 9.75 -9.38 27.41
CA MET A 158 10.01 -8.11 26.73
C MET A 158 11.06 -8.25 25.63
N TRP A 159 12.12 -9.05 25.86
CA TRP A 159 13.14 -9.36 24.85
C TRP A 159 12.50 -10.02 23.63
N MET A 160 11.69 -11.05 23.83
CA MET A 160 11.01 -11.78 22.76
C MET A 160 10.06 -10.88 21.96
N LEU A 161 9.23 -10.09 22.64
CA LEU A 161 8.27 -9.18 21.98
C LEU A 161 8.99 -8.10 21.19
N THR A 162 10.01 -7.45 21.74
CA THR A 162 10.78 -6.42 21.04
C THR A 162 11.57 -6.99 19.88
N TYR A 163 12.13 -8.20 20.01
CA TYR A 163 12.78 -8.91 18.90
C TYR A 163 11.80 -9.15 17.75
N LEU A 164 10.59 -9.64 18.04
CA LEU A 164 9.56 -9.86 17.01
C LEU A 164 9.14 -8.55 16.34
N ILE A 165 8.91 -7.48 17.11
CA ILE A 165 8.52 -6.17 16.55
C ILE A 165 9.61 -5.63 15.64
N VAL A 166 10.88 -5.71 16.04
CA VAL A 166 12.02 -5.24 15.22
C VAL A 166 12.12 -6.08 13.94
N ARG A 167 12.05 -7.41 14.04
CA ARG A 167 12.13 -8.32 12.87
C ARG A 167 10.99 -8.08 11.87
N ILE A 168 9.75 -7.93 12.36
CA ILE A 168 8.61 -7.62 11.48
C ILE A 168 8.84 -6.29 10.75
N SER A 169 9.29 -5.26 11.49
CA SER A 169 9.56 -3.93 10.92
C SER A 169 10.67 -3.96 9.88
N GLU A 170 11.77 -4.68 10.14
CA GLU A 170 12.88 -4.84 9.20
C GLU A 170 12.44 -5.60 7.93
N ASN A 171 11.65 -6.67 8.09
CA ASN A 171 11.11 -7.42 6.96
C ASN A 171 10.17 -6.57 6.09
N VAL A 172 9.31 -5.73 6.69
CA VAL A 172 8.43 -4.82 5.95
C VAL A 172 9.26 -3.78 5.19
N ALA A 173 10.26 -3.16 5.85
CA ALA A 173 11.14 -2.18 5.21
C ALA A 173 11.94 -2.81 4.05
N MET A 174 12.50 -4.00 4.24
CA MET A 174 13.23 -4.72 3.20
C MET A 174 12.34 -5.06 2.00
N ARG A 175 11.12 -5.52 2.22
CA ARG A 175 10.16 -5.78 1.13
C ARG A 175 9.86 -4.52 0.32
N GLN A 176 9.68 -3.38 0.99
CA GLN A 176 9.46 -2.09 0.31
C GLN A 176 10.69 -1.67 -0.52
N GLU A 177 11.89 -1.89 -0.01
CA GLU A 177 13.14 -1.58 -0.71
C GLU A 177 13.36 -2.48 -1.92
N VAL A 178 13.11 -3.79 -1.79
CA VAL A 178 13.14 -4.74 -2.92
C VAL A 178 12.14 -4.34 -3.99
N GLN A 179 10.88 -4.06 -3.64
CA GLN A 179 9.87 -3.60 -4.60
C GLN A 179 10.27 -2.30 -5.29
N ARG A 180 10.90 -1.37 -4.56
CA ARG A 180 11.41 -0.13 -5.14
C ARG A 180 12.57 -0.38 -6.11
N SER A 181 13.49 -1.27 -5.74
CA SER A 181 14.63 -1.66 -6.58
C SER A 181 14.17 -2.38 -7.85
N GLU A 182 13.26 -3.34 -7.73
CA GLU A 182 12.66 -4.02 -8.89
C GLU A 182 12.00 -3.03 -9.85
N LYS A 183 11.24 -2.07 -9.30
CA LYS A 183 10.63 -1.02 -10.11
C LYS A 183 11.66 -0.17 -10.83
N LEU A 184 12.76 0.21 -10.15
CA LEU A 184 13.84 0.99 -10.78
C LEU A 184 14.58 0.18 -11.86
N ASN A 185 14.78 -1.12 -11.64
CA ASN A 185 15.40 -2.00 -12.65
C ASN A 185 14.53 -2.09 -13.90
N VAL A 186 13.22 -2.31 -13.75
CA VAL A 186 12.29 -2.32 -14.89
C VAL A 186 12.29 -0.96 -15.60
N LEU A 187 12.29 0.16 -14.87
CA LEU A 187 12.38 1.49 -15.46
C LEU A 187 13.68 1.71 -16.24
N SER A 188 14.81 1.21 -15.71
CA SER A 188 16.12 1.33 -16.37
C SER A 188 16.18 0.51 -17.66
N GLU A 189 15.65 -0.72 -17.63
CA GLU A 189 15.55 -1.59 -18.81
C GLU A 189 14.65 -0.97 -19.89
N LEU A 190 13.51 -0.42 -19.48
CA LEU A 190 12.58 0.27 -20.36
C LEU A 190 13.16 1.57 -20.94
N ALA A 191 13.99 2.30 -20.21
CA ALA A 191 14.55 3.57 -20.67
C ALA A 191 15.35 3.45 -21.97
N ALA A 192 16.14 2.40 -22.11
CA ALA A 192 16.90 2.14 -23.34
C ALA A 192 15.96 1.87 -24.53
N SER A 193 14.91 1.08 -24.32
CA SER A 193 13.92 0.78 -25.34
C SER A 193 13.09 2.00 -25.72
N VAL A 194 12.65 2.80 -24.72
CA VAL A 194 11.93 4.07 -24.94
C VAL A 194 12.78 5.04 -25.78
N ALA A 195 14.07 5.16 -25.47
CA ALA A 195 14.97 6.01 -26.24
C ALA A 195 15.05 5.58 -27.74
N HIS A 196 15.05 4.29 -28.01
CA HIS A 196 14.96 3.74 -29.35
C HIS A 196 13.63 4.04 -30.03
N GLU A 197 12.53 3.82 -29.33
CA GLU A 197 11.17 4.06 -29.83
C GLU A 197 10.89 5.54 -30.11
N ILE A 198 11.47 6.48 -29.33
CA ILE A 198 11.39 7.92 -29.59
C ILE A 198 12.27 8.31 -30.77
N ARG A 199 13.48 7.72 -30.90
CA ARG A 199 14.40 8.03 -31.98
C ARG A 199 13.80 7.72 -33.35
N ASN A 200 13.01 6.65 -33.47
CA ASN A 200 12.40 6.22 -34.73
C ASN A 200 11.50 7.31 -35.36
N PRO A 201 10.40 7.77 -34.71
CA PRO A 201 9.54 8.82 -35.24
C PRO A 201 10.32 10.15 -35.45
N MET A 202 11.27 10.48 -34.58
CA MET A 202 12.10 11.67 -34.72
C MET A 202 13.00 11.60 -35.99
N THR A 203 13.50 10.42 -36.33
CA THR A 203 14.30 10.22 -37.54
C THR A 203 13.44 10.36 -38.79
N VAL A 204 12.21 9.81 -38.77
CA VAL A 204 11.27 9.92 -39.90
C VAL A 204 10.84 11.38 -40.08
N ALA A 205 10.44 12.06 -38.99
CA ALA A 205 10.08 13.49 -39.03
C ALA A 205 11.21 14.35 -39.60
N ARG A 206 12.46 14.11 -39.14
CA ARG A 206 13.65 14.80 -39.68
C ARG A 206 13.85 14.54 -41.16
N GLY A 207 13.65 13.31 -41.64
CA GLY A 207 13.76 12.96 -43.05
C GLY A 207 12.77 13.74 -43.90
N PHE A 208 11.49 13.79 -43.50
CA PHE A 208 10.49 14.59 -44.21
C PHE A 208 10.78 16.10 -44.18
N MET A 209 11.27 16.62 -43.07
CA MET A 209 11.70 18.02 -42.98
C MET A 209 12.87 18.33 -43.92
N GLN A 210 13.83 17.43 -44.11
CA GLN A 210 14.91 17.57 -45.06
C GLN A 210 14.39 17.60 -46.49
N ILE A 211 13.40 16.76 -46.85
CA ILE A 211 12.78 16.80 -48.18
C ILE A 211 12.02 18.11 -48.38
N LEU A 212 11.28 18.58 -47.37
CA LEU A 212 10.55 19.86 -47.41
C LEU A 212 11.47 21.08 -47.59
N SER A 213 12.73 20.99 -47.15
CA SER A 213 13.71 22.06 -47.32
C SER A 213 14.30 22.17 -48.75
N GLN A 214 14.00 21.22 -49.63
CA GLN A 214 14.42 21.26 -51.02
C GLN A 214 13.46 22.11 -51.85
N SER A 215 13.95 22.86 -52.83
CA SER A 215 13.20 23.89 -53.58
C SER A 215 12.20 23.34 -54.62
N GLU A 216 12.18 22.03 -54.89
CA GLU A 216 11.36 21.43 -55.96
C GLU A 216 10.14 20.61 -55.47
N VAL A 217 9.65 20.86 -54.27
CA VAL A 217 8.50 20.11 -53.69
C VAL A 217 7.19 20.81 -54.09
N THR A 218 6.25 20.07 -54.72
CA THR A 218 4.92 20.60 -55.05
C THR A 218 4.09 20.87 -53.77
N GLU A 219 3.15 21.82 -53.83
CA GLU A 219 2.31 22.22 -52.69
C GLU A 219 1.51 21.04 -52.10
N GLU A 220 1.06 20.13 -52.96
CA GLU A 220 0.36 18.92 -52.50
C GLU A 220 1.28 18.00 -51.67
N LYS A 221 2.50 17.77 -52.13
CA LYS A 221 3.51 16.99 -51.41
C LYS A 221 3.94 17.70 -50.12
N LYS A 222 4.07 19.03 -50.12
CA LYS A 222 4.34 19.80 -48.90
C LYS A 222 3.30 19.54 -47.84
N ARG A 223 2.01 19.57 -48.19
CA ARG A 223 0.92 19.31 -47.27
C ARG A 223 0.99 17.89 -46.72
N ILE A 224 1.20 16.88 -47.57
CA ILE A 224 1.30 15.48 -47.15
C ILE A 224 2.49 15.28 -46.21
N TYR A 225 3.67 15.77 -46.54
CA TYR A 225 4.87 15.59 -45.73
C TYR A 225 4.77 16.35 -44.38
N THR A 226 4.18 17.54 -44.38
CA THR A 226 3.92 18.28 -43.14
C THR A 226 2.97 17.50 -42.22
N THR A 227 1.91 16.89 -42.74
CA THR A 227 1.01 16.04 -41.95
C THR A 227 1.75 14.83 -41.37
N MET A 228 2.60 14.18 -42.16
CA MET A 228 3.41 13.05 -41.68
C MET A 228 4.40 13.46 -40.57
N VAL A 229 5.00 14.65 -40.68
CA VAL A 229 5.87 15.19 -39.60
C VAL A 229 5.09 15.38 -38.31
N ILE A 230 3.88 15.97 -38.39
CA ILE A 230 3.03 16.19 -37.21
C ILE A 230 2.65 14.85 -36.59
N GLU A 231 2.22 13.87 -37.40
CA GLU A 231 1.85 12.52 -36.89
C GLU A 231 3.03 11.85 -36.16
N GLU A 232 4.25 11.96 -36.66
CA GLU A 232 5.41 11.35 -36.03
C GLU A 232 5.85 12.09 -34.77
N ILE A 233 5.67 13.41 -34.67
CA ILE A 233 5.88 14.19 -33.44
C ILE A 233 4.85 13.79 -32.37
N ASP A 234 3.58 13.70 -32.74
CA ASP A 234 2.50 13.29 -31.84
C ASP A 234 2.74 11.87 -31.30
N ARG A 235 3.26 10.99 -32.16
CA ARG A 235 3.66 9.63 -31.77
C ARG A 235 4.79 9.66 -30.73
N ALA A 236 5.84 10.45 -30.95
CA ALA A 236 6.94 10.60 -29.99
C ALA A 236 6.44 11.14 -28.64
N GLN A 237 5.54 12.12 -28.66
CA GLN A 237 4.92 12.70 -27.47
C GLN A 237 4.07 11.67 -26.71
N SER A 238 3.32 10.82 -27.41
CA SER A 238 2.56 9.73 -26.80
C SER A 238 3.46 8.74 -26.06
N ILE A 239 4.58 8.31 -26.68
CA ILE A 239 5.58 7.41 -26.08
C ILE A 239 6.13 8.01 -24.79
N ILE A 240 6.50 9.30 -24.80
CA ILE A 240 7.01 10.00 -23.61
C ILE A 240 5.95 10.05 -22.51
N THR A 241 4.71 10.36 -22.85
CA THR A 241 3.60 10.46 -21.89
C THR A 241 3.29 9.14 -21.25
N ASP A 242 3.26 8.05 -22.03
CA ASP A 242 3.04 6.68 -21.54
C ASP A 242 4.18 6.25 -20.59
N TYR A 243 5.44 6.54 -20.94
CA TYR A 243 6.59 6.24 -20.10
C TYR A 243 6.56 7.04 -18.78
N LEU A 244 6.27 8.34 -18.83
CA LEU A 244 6.19 9.18 -17.63
C LEU A 244 5.04 8.75 -16.71
N SER A 245 3.92 8.32 -17.28
CA SER A 245 2.80 7.80 -16.50
C SER A 245 3.17 6.51 -15.75
N PHE A 246 4.07 5.70 -16.32
CA PHE A 246 4.62 4.52 -15.68
C PHE A 246 5.69 4.86 -14.63
N ALA A 247 6.53 5.87 -14.88
CA ALA A 247 7.66 6.22 -14.02
C ALA A 247 7.24 6.91 -12.72
N LYS A 248 6.22 7.77 -12.74
CA LYS A 248 5.78 8.54 -11.57
C LYS A 248 5.24 7.63 -10.45
N PRO A 249 5.80 7.72 -9.22
CA PRO A 249 5.15 7.17 -8.04
C PRO A 249 3.96 8.08 -7.70
N GLN A 250 2.77 7.69 -8.09
CA GLN A 250 1.56 8.38 -7.62
C GLN A 250 1.07 7.65 -6.37
N ALA A 251 1.05 8.37 -5.24
CA ALA A 251 0.13 8.04 -4.16
C ALA A 251 -1.28 8.33 -4.71
N GLU A 252 -1.90 7.31 -5.31
CA GLU A 252 -3.21 7.45 -5.92
C GLU A 252 -4.24 7.64 -4.81
N LYS A 253 -4.87 8.81 -4.78
CA LYS A 253 -6.00 9.05 -3.91
C LYS A 253 -7.18 8.25 -4.49
N LEU A 254 -7.46 7.10 -3.88
CA LEU A 254 -8.63 6.31 -4.23
C LEU A 254 -9.87 6.97 -3.64
N GLU A 255 -10.92 7.07 -4.43
CA GLU A 255 -12.22 7.60 -4.06
C GLU A 255 -13.33 6.67 -4.56
N LYS A 256 -14.53 6.83 -4.01
CA LYS A 256 -15.69 6.10 -4.50
C LYS A 256 -16.11 6.65 -5.85
N VAL A 257 -15.93 5.88 -6.90
CA VAL A 257 -16.22 6.24 -8.29
C VAL A 257 -17.34 5.35 -8.81
N ASP A 258 -18.39 5.96 -9.34
CA ASP A 258 -19.42 5.24 -10.08
C ASP A 258 -19.02 5.15 -11.56
N VAL A 259 -18.68 3.93 -11.99
CA VAL A 259 -18.20 3.67 -13.35
C VAL A 259 -19.32 3.87 -14.38
N SER A 260 -20.59 3.74 -13.98
CA SER A 260 -21.72 4.02 -14.88
C SER A 260 -21.74 5.50 -15.33
N THR A 261 -21.36 6.43 -14.46
CA THR A 261 -21.25 7.86 -14.81
C THR A 261 -20.02 8.15 -15.67
N LEU A 262 -18.94 7.38 -15.53
CA LEU A 262 -17.74 7.53 -16.36
C LEU A 262 -17.99 7.09 -17.81
N SER A 263 -18.94 6.20 -18.07
CA SER A 263 -19.27 5.74 -19.42
C SER A 263 -19.74 6.89 -20.32
N LEU A 264 -20.46 7.89 -19.78
CA LEU A 264 -20.86 9.09 -20.50
C LEU A 264 -19.65 9.95 -20.90
N LYS A 265 -18.70 10.13 -19.98
CA LYS A 265 -17.45 10.87 -20.28
C LYS A 265 -16.61 10.10 -21.32
N LEU A 266 -16.52 8.78 -21.20
CA LEU A 266 -15.84 7.94 -22.16
C LEU A 266 -16.45 8.06 -23.56
N SER A 267 -17.79 7.99 -23.65
CA SER A 267 -18.51 8.14 -24.91
C SER A 267 -18.18 9.47 -25.61
N ASN A 268 -18.24 10.58 -24.88
CA ASN A 268 -17.94 11.90 -25.43
C ASN A 268 -16.47 12.02 -25.93
N LEU A 269 -15.54 11.36 -25.28
CA LEU A 269 -14.13 11.39 -25.67
C LEU A 269 -13.83 10.51 -26.91
N ILE A 270 -14.54 9.39 -27.05
CA ILE A 270 -14.20 8.36 -28.01
C ILE A 270 -15.08 8.39 -29.28
N ASN A 271 -16.32 8.89 -29.20
CA ASN A 271 -17.23 8.95 -30.34
C ASN A 271 -16.66 9.66 -31.57
N PRO A 272 -15.96 10.81 -31.48
CA PRO A 272 -15.38 11.43 -32.64
C PRO A 272 -14.37 10.52 -33.38
N TYR A 273 -13.56 9.82 -32.59
CA TYR A 273 -12.56 8.90 -33.12
C TYR A 273 -13.18 7.63 -33.73
N ALA A 274 -14.23 7.09 -33.10
CA ALA A 274 -14.98 5.93 -33.60
C ALA A 274 -15.68 6.27 -34.93
N SER A 275 -16.38 7.42 -34.99
CA SER A 275 -17.09 7.88 -36.19
C SER A 275 -16.15 8.07 -37.39
N MET A 276 -14.95 8.61 -37.18
CA MET A 276 -13.95 8.75 -38.24
C MET A 276 -13.51 7.39 -38.84
N ARG A 277 -13.69 6.30 -38.07
CA ARG A 277 -13.34 4.92 -38.48
C ARG A 277 -14.52 4.04 -38.84
N GLY A 278 -15.73 4.63 -38.89
CA GLY A 278 -16.95 3.89 -39.20
C GLY A 278 -17.33 2.84 -38.13
N VAL A 279 -16.96 3.08 -36.86
CA VAL A 279 -17.25 2.19 -35.74
C VAL A 279 -18.40 2.74 -34.94
N GLU A 280 -19.44 1.91 -34.71
CA GLU A 280 -20.57 2.19 -33.82
C GLU A 280 -20.21 1.77 -32.38
N ILE A 281 -20.52 2.64 -31.41
CA ILE A 281 -20.30 2.33 -29.98
C ILE A 281 -21.66 2.12 -29.29
N LEU A 282 -21.83 0.92 -28.74
CA LEU A 282 -23.00 0.53 -27.94
C LEU A 282 -22.62 0.47 -26.47
N ILE A 283 -23.30 1.24 -25.61
CA ILE A 283 -23.04 1.25 -24.16
C ILE A 283 -24.27 0.76 -23.43
N ASP A 284 -24.07 -0.30 -22.63
CA ASP A 284 -25.09 -0.90 -21.77
C ASP A 284 -24.52 -1.07 -20.36
N MET A 285 -24.94 -0.21 -19.44
CA MET A 285 -24.39 -0.12 -18.09
C MET A 285 -25.48 -0.18 -17.04
N GLU A 286 -25.38 -1.11 -16.12
CA GLU A 286 -26.21 -1.09 -14.91
C GLU A 286 -25.93 0.20 -14.11
N SER A 287 -26.92 0.64 -13.35
CA SER A 287 -26.77 1.80 -12.46
C SER A 287 -25.96 1.47 -11.20
N SER A 288 -25.28 2.48 -10.63
CA SER A 288 -24.58 2.38 -9.35
C SER A 288 -23.44 1.33 -9.30
N LEU A 289 -22.58 1.35 -10.32
CA LEU A 289 -21.36 0.50 -10.37
C LEU A 289 -20.22 1.17 -9.61
N VAL A 290 -20.30 1.20 -8.26
CA VAL A 290 -19.36 1.94 -7.41
C VAL A 290 -18.15 1.08 -7.06
N VAL A 291 -16.95 1.63 -7.31
CA VAL A 291 -15.64 1.01 -7.01
C VAL A 291 -14.71 2.02 -6.32
N ASN A 292 -13.69 1.53 -5.62
CA ASN A 292 -12.60 2.39 -5.13
C ASN A 292 -11.55 2.57 -6.23
N ALA A 293 -11.49 3.75 -6.83
CA ALA A 293 -10.60 4.04 -7.95
C ALA A 293 -10.19 5.52 -7.98
N ASN A 294 -9.22 5.84 -8.82
CA ASN A 294 -8.99 7.21 -9.27
C ASN A 294 -9.73 7.42 -10.60
N SER A 295 -10.63 8.39 -10.64
CA SER A 295 -11.51 8.66 -11.80
C SER A 295 -10.75 8.93 -13.10
N GLU A 296 -9.65 9.72 -13.04
CA GLU A 296 -8.83 10.05 -14.21
C GLU A 296 -8.11 8.83 -14.77
N LYS A 297 -7.55 8.00 -13.87
CA LYS A 297 -6.86 6.76 -14.25
C LYS A 297 -7.82 5.72 -14.80
N MET A 298 -9.02 5.63 -14.25
CA MET A 298 -10.06 4.75 -14.78
C MET A 298 -10.42 5.16 -16.21
N ILE A 299 -10.69 6.44 -16.47
CA ILE A 299 -10.95 6.95 -17.81
C ILE A 299 -9.74 6.67 -18.73
N GLN A 300 -8.50 6.91 -18.30
CA GLN A 300 -7.31 6.61 -19.08
C GLN A 300 -7.27 5.14 -19.51
N CYS A 301 -7.55 4.20 -18.59
CA CYS A 301 -7.62 2.77 -18.88
C CYS A 301 -8.72 2.46 -19.90
N LEU A 302 -9.94 2.94 -19.67
CA LEU A 302 -11.09 2.69 -20.55
C LEU A 302 -10.87 3.26 -21.95
N VAL A 303 -10.37 4.49 -22.08
CA VAL A 303 -10.03 5.11 -23.37
C VAL A 303 -9.00 4.27 -24.11
N ASN A 304 -7.97 3.79 -23.45
CA ASN A 304 -6.94 2.99 -24.07
C ASN A 304 -7.48 1.65 -24.60
N LEU A 305 -8.29 0.93 -23.81
CA LEU A 305 -8.90 -0.33 -24.23
C LEU A 305 -9.90 -0.13 -25.36
N THR A 306 -10.74 0.90 -25.27
CA THR A 306 -11.74 1.27 -26.29
C THR A 306 -11.06 1.64 -27.61
N LYS A 307 -10.01 2.47 -27.57
CA LYS A 307 -9.20 2.84 -28.74
C LYS A 307 -8.55 1.62 -29.39
N ASN A 308 -8.07 0.67 -28.61
CA ASN A 308 -7.52 -0.58 -29.12
C ASN A 308 -8.57 -1.40 -29.90
N GLY A 309 -9.80 -1.49 -29.37
CA GLY A 309 -10.91 -2.15 -30.06
C GLY A 309 -11.29 -1.48 -31.36
N ILE A 310 -11.41 -0.13 -31.37
CA ILE A 310 -11.71 0.64 -32.61
C ILE A 310 -10.62 0.41 -33.67
N GLU A 311 -9.35 0.43 -33.27
CA GLU A 311 -8.23 0.22 -34.18
C GLU A 311 -8.14 -1.21 -34.71
N ALA A 312 -8.74 -2.20 -34.02
CA ALA A 312 -8.84 -3.56 -34.49
C ALA A 312 -9.93 -3.75 -35.56
N MET A 313 -10.69 -2.70 -35.90
CA MET A 313 -11.79 -2.71 -36.88
C MET A 313 -11.50 -1.76 -38.07
N PRO A 314 -10.54 -2.07 -38.94
CA PRO A 314 -10.13 -1.17 -40.03
C PRO A 314 -11.22 -0.92 -41.08
N SER A 315 -12.19 -1.82 -41.20
CA SER A 315 -13.32 -1.71 -42.14
C SER A 315 -14.61 -1.22 -41.46
N GLY A 316 -14.52 -0.63 -40.26
CA GLY A 316 -15.65 -0.32 -39.43
C GLY A 316 -16.15 -1.53 -38.63
N GLY A 317 -17.15 -1.34 -37.79
CA GLY A 317 -17.70 -2.41 -36.95
C GLY A 317 -18.45 -1.89 -35.76
N THR A 318 -18.62 -2.74 -34.74
CA THR A 318 -19.35 -2.44 -33.52
C THR A 318 -18.50 -2.72 -32.27
N LEU A 319 -18.36 -1.70 -31.42
CA LEU A 319 -17.73 -1.80 -30.11
C LEU A 319 -18.82 -1.78 -29.03
N GLN A 320 -18.94 -2.85 -28.29
CA GLN A 320 -19.89 -2.95 -27.19
C GLN A 320 -19.20 -2.78 -25.85
N ILE A 321 -19.70 -1.88 -25.00
CA ILE A 321 -19.22 -1.65 -23.64
C ILE A 321 -20.36 -2.00 -22.69
N THR A 322 -20.19 -3.04 -21.87
CA THR A 322 -21.20 -3.46 -20.90
C THR A 322 -20.65 -3.40 -19.49
N GLY A 323 -21.51 -3.06 -18.54
CA GLY A 323 -21.13 -3.02 -17.12
C GLY A 323 -22.24 -3.55 -16.23
N PHE A 324 -21.91 -4.49 -15.34
CA PHE A 324 -22.86 -5.13 -14.43
C PHE A 324 -22.21 -5.59 -13.14
N LYS A 325 -23.04 -5.91 -12.12
CA LYS A 325 -22.56 -6.49 -10.86
C LYS A 325 -22.67 -8.01 -10.89
N LYS A 326 -21.62 -8.71 -10.46
CA LYS A 326 -21.60 -10.16 -10.30
C LYS A 326 -20.70 -10.56 -9.12
N ASN A 327 -21.20 -11.36 -8.18
CA ASN A 327 -20.44 -11.92 -7.06
C ASN A 327 -19.62 -10.88 -6.29
N ALA A 328 -20.25 -9.77 -5.84
CA ALA A 328 -19.62 -8.66 -5.14
C ALA A 328 -18.45 -8.01 -5.93
N LYS A 329 -18.50 -8.08 -7.26
CA LYS A 329 -17.56 -7.40 -8.16
C LYS A 329 -18.33 -6.58 -9.20
N VAL A 330 -17.76 -5.47 -9.62
CA VAL A 330 -18.15 -4.77 -10.82
C VAL A 330 -17.40 -5.38 -11.98
N ILE A 331 -18.13 -5.80 -13.01
CA ILE A 331 -17.61 -6.36 -14.25
C ILE A 331 -17.84 -5.35 -15.36
N LEU A 332 -16.77 -4.99 -16.07
CA LEU A 332 -16.85 -4.18 -17.28
C LEU A 332 -16.30 -4.99 -18.44
N GLN A 333 -17.07 -5.06 -19.53
CA GLN A 333 -16.65 -5.75 -20.74
C GLN A 333 -16.58 -4.76 -21.90
N ILE A 334 -15.47 -4.77 -22.61
CA ILE A 334 -15.25 -4.01 -23.84
C ILE A 334 -15.02 -5.04 -24.94
N LYS A 335 -16.01 -5.19 -25.84
CA LYS A 335 -16.02 -6.19 -26.88
C LYS A 335 -16.06 -5.53 -28.25
N ASP A 336 -15.11 -5.87 -29.11
CA ASP A 336 -15.08 -5.52 -30.54
C ASP A 336 -15.37 -6.73 -31.40
N ASN A 337 -15.77 -6.51 -32.65
CA ASN A 337 -15.94 -7.51 -33.69
C ASN A 337 -14.85 -7.36 -34.77
N GLY A 338 -13.64 -6.96 -34.37
CA GLY A 338 -12.52 -6.74 -35.25
C GLY A 338 -11.75 -8.00 -35.62
N VAL A 339 -10.51 -7.82 -36.06
CA VAL A 339 -9.61 -8.89 -36.56
C VAL A 339 -9.23 -9.93 -35.50
N GLY A 340 -9.42 -9.65 -34.23
CA GLY A 340 -9.07 -10.55 -33.15
C GLY A 340 -7.56 -10.82 -33.02
N MET A 341 -7.22 -11.82 -32.19
CA MET A 341 -5.84 -12.18 -31.85
C MET A 341 -5.67 -13.70 -31.73
N THR A 342 -4.45 -14.18 -32.07
CA THR A 342 -4.04 -15.57 -31.82
C THR A 342 -3.77 -15.79 -30.31
N PRO A 343 -3.77 -17.04 -29.82
CA PRO A 343 -3.41 -17.34 -28.42
C PRO A 343 -2.02 -16.82 -28.03
N GLU A 344 -1.05 -16.88 -28.93
CA GLU A 344 0.31 -16.35 -28.71
C GLU A 344 0.30 -14.82 -28.54
N GLN A 345 -0.51 -14.11 -29.32
CA GLN A 345 -0.67 -12.67 -29.22
C GLN A 345 -1.35 -12.29 -27.88
N VAL A 346 -2.41 -13.01 -27.48
CA VAL A 346 -3.09 -12.80 -26.20
C VAL A 346 -2.12 -13.00 -25.03
N ASN A 347 -1.31 -14.07 -25.05
CA ASN A 347 -0.34 -14.34 -23.98
C ASN A 347 0.76 -13.27 -23.84
N ARG A 348 1.02 -12.53 -24.90
CA ARG A 348 2.02 -11.43 -24.92
C ARG A 348 1.42 -10.07 -24.58
N LEU A 349 0.10 -9.96 -24.43
CA LEU A 349 -0.54 -8.68 -24.06
C LEU A 349 -0.01 -8.14 -22.74
N GLY A 350 0.33 -6.86 -22.72
CA GLY A 350 0.87 -6.19 -21.52
C GLY A 350 2.37 -6.38 -21.33
N THR A 351 3.06 -7.15 -22.17
CA THR A 351 4.53 -7.08 -22.20
C THR A 351 4.96 -5.73 -22.79
N PRO A 352 5.98 -5.09 -22.20
CA PRO A 352 6.45 -3.79 -22.70
C PRO A 352 6.78 -3.84 -24.20
N PHE A 353 6.37 -2.78 -24.92
CA PHE A 353 6.62 -2.59 -26.37
C PHE A 353 6.07 -3.67 -27.29
N TYR A 354 5.30 -4.62 -26.76
CA TYR A 354 4.62 -5.56 -27.63
C TYR A 354 3.40 -4.91 -28.26
N SER A 355 3.41 -4.77 -29.57
CA SER A 355 2.30 -4.29 -30.38
C SER A 355 2.21 -5.09 -31.67
N THR A 356 1.00 -5.46 -32.05
CA THR A 356 0.70 -6.05 -33.37
C THR A 356 0.47 -4.96 -34.42
N LYS A 357 0.48 -3.69 -34.02
CA LYS A 357 0.19 -2.52 -34.85
C LYS A 357 1.47 -1.81 -35.26
N ASN A 358 1.59 -1.39 -36.54
CA ASN A 358 2.75 -0.67 -37.05
C ASN A 358 2.99 0.68 -36.36
N LYS A 359 1.96 1.31 -35.77
CA LYS A 359 2.04 2.63 -35.11
C LYS A 359 1.75 2.56 -33.60
N GLY A 360 1.68 1.38 -32.98
CA GLY A 360 1.38 1.23 -31.52
C GLY A 360 2.64 1.32 -30.67
N THR A 361 2.59 2.03 -29.53
CA THR A 361 3.70 2.12 -28.54
C THR A 361 3.93 0.82 -27.77
N GLY A 362 2.95 -0.09 -27.72
CA GLY A 362 3.00 -1.30 -26.91
C GLY A 362 2.98 -1.06 -25.39
N LEU A 363 2.92 0.18 -24.93
CA LEU A 363 2.89 0.54 -23.50
C LEU A 363 1.47 0.66 -22.96
N GLY A 364 0.49 0.99 -23.79
CA GLY A 364 -0.87 1.26 -23.36
C GLY A 364 -1.51 0.09 -22.60
N MET A 365 -1.38 -1.14 -23.09
CA MET A 365 -1.91 -2.32 -22.39
C MET A 365 -1.24 -2.54 -21.04
N MET A 366 0.08 -2.39 -20.95
CA MET A 366 0.83 -2.50 -19.71
C MET A 366 0.34 -1.46 -18.66
N VAL A 367 0.08 -0.21 -19.10
CA VAL A 367 -0.48 0.85 -18.25
C VAL A 367 -1.87 0.47 -17.78
N SER A 368 -2.74 -0.06 -18.65
CA SER A 368 -4.09 -0.51 -18.29
C SER A 368 -4.08 -1.64 -17.26
N TYR A 369 -3.27 -2.67 -17.45
CA TYR A 369 -3.10 -3.75 -16.46
C TYR A 369 -2.66 -3.22 -15.10
N ARG A 370 -1.71 -2.29 -15.08
CA ARG A 370 -1.21 -1.69 -13.85
C ARG A 370 -2.28 -0.86 -13.14
N ILE A 371 -3.02 -0.02 -13.86
CA ILE A 371 -4.12 0.79 -13.30
C ILE A 371 -5.13 -0.11 -12.61
N ILE A 372 -5.63 -1.14 -13.30
CA ILE A 372 -6.64 -2.04 -12.77
C ILE A 372 -6.10 -2.85 -11.58
N LYS A 373 -4.86 -3.32 -11.64
CA LYS A 373 -4.20 -3.98 -10.51
C LYS A 373 -4.08 -3.07 -9.29
N THR A 374 -3.79 -1.78 -9.47
CA THR A 374 -3.73 -0.80 -8.36
C THR A 374 -5.10 -0.63 -7.69
N PHE A 375 -6.19 -0.78 -8.42
CA PHE A 375 -7.56 -0.75 -7.88
C PHE A 375 -8.02 -2.10 -7.31
N GLY A 376 -7.12 -3.09 -7.20
CA GLY A 376 -7.44 -4.43 -6.69
C GLY A 376 -8.21 -5.30 -7.68
N GLY A 377 -8.24 -4.90 -8.96
CA GLY A 377 -8.94 -5.61 -10.03
C GLY A 377 -8.05 -6.50 -10.89
N LEU A 378 -8.67 -7.14 -11.87
CA LEU A 378 -8.06 -8.02 -12.86
C LEU A 378 -8.60 -7.68 -14.26
N ILE A 379 -7.75 -7.79 -15.29
CA ILE A 379 -8.16 -7.77 -16.71
C ILE A 379 -7.96 -9.17 -17.28
N GLU A 380 -9.01 -9.74 -17.83
CA GLU A 380 -8.99 -10.98 -18.60
C GLU A 380 -9.30 -10.67 -20.07
N VAL A 381 -8.71 -11.43 -20.97
CA VAL A 381 -8.86 -11.21 -22.41
C VAL A 381 -9.27 -12.51 -23.08
N THR A 382 -10.34 -12.47 -23.85
CA THR A 382 -10.75 -13.54 -24.74
C THR A 382 -10.77 -13.02 -26.16
N SER A 383 -10.09 -13.71 -27.08
CA SER A 383 -9.98 -13.29 -28.47
C SER A 383 -9.79 -14.51 -29.38
N GLN A 384 -10.31 -14.43 -30.59
CA GLN A 384 -10.07 -15.40 -31.66
C GLN A 384 -9.87 -14.63 -32.97
N PRO A 385 -8.99 -15.07 -33.85
CA PRO A 385 -8.81 -14.45 -35.16
C PRO A 385 -10.16 -14.35 -35.91
N ASP A 386 -10.41 -13.19 -36.48
CA ASP A 386 -11.60 -12.81 -37.27
C ASP A 386 -12.94 -12.84 -36.48
N GLN A 387 -12.89 -12.99 -35.14
CA GLN A 387 -14.07 -12.96 -34.28
C GLN A 387 -14.08 -11.79 -33.29
N GLY A 388 -13.01 -10.99 -33.28
CA GLY A 388 -12.85 -9.85 -32.39
C GLY A 388 -12.23 -10.20 -31.04
N THR A 389 -12.29 -9.23 -30.13
CA THR A 389 -11.70 -9.32 -28.79
C THR A 389 -12.68 -8.85 -27.73
N CYS A 390 -12.69 -9.51 -26.57
CA CYS A 390 -13.38 -9.06 -25.38
C CYS A 390 -12.41 -8.89 -24.22
N PHE A 391 -12.27 -7.66 -23.74
CA PHE A 391 -11.59 -7.34 -22.49
C PHE A 391 -12.60 -7.35 -21.36
N THR A 392 -12.38 -8.16 -20.34
CA THR A 392 -13.20 -8.24 -19.13
C THR A 392 -12.42 -7.71 -17.95
N ILE A 393 -12.85 -6.60 -17.38
CA ILE A 393 -12.29 -5.97 -16.18
C ILE A 393 -13.17 -6.37 -15.01
N SER A 394 -12.57 -6.92 -13.94
CA SER A 394 -13.25 -7.23 -12.68
C SER A 394 -12.67 -6.37 -11.56
N LEU A 395 -13.53 -5.64 -10.84
CA LEU A 395 -13.15 -4.76 -9.73
C LEU A 395 -13.97 -5.09 -8.48
N PRO A 396 -13.38 -5.03 -7.26
CA PRO A 396 -14.16 -5.20 -6.04
C PRO A 396 -15.17 -4.04 -5.88
N THR A 397 -16.42 -4.37 -5.46
CA THR A 397 -17.41 -3.34 -5.09
C THR A 397 -17.03 -2.69 -3.76
N VAL A 398 -17.49 -1.47 -3.53
CA VAL A 398 -17.35 -0.75 -2.25
C VAL A 398 -18.56 -1.03 -1.37
#